data_357223741753902a4a6b1cd52cc9b842
#
_entry.id   357223741753902a4a6b1cd52cc9b842
#
_cell.length_a   1.000
_cell.length_b   1.000
_cell.length_c   1.000
_cell.angle_alpha   90.00
_cell.angle_beta   90.00
_cell.angle_gamma   90.00
#
_symmetry.space_group_name_H-M   'P 1'
#
loop_
_entity.id
_entity.type
_entity.pdbx_description
1 polymer ?
#
loop_
_entity_poly.entity_id
_entity_poly.type
_entity_poly.pdbx_seq_one_letter_code
_entity_poly.pdbx_strand_id
1 'polypeptide(L)'
;MTTTCRTRSHVWGLLLVTAALSLACGCAPKARLMVWRPAELNIAGLERLTVLDFEGEHQSGKIARSALQAQLFENKYYNLVDQAELARVRPVTTPDGLPDLTAAMEAARTMGVDAILCGQVVSYNVLDDLQTDHHIELGGGASKNTKTGDSGSSVGFGLDSTQTLTREASVSVAVKLIDVRSGEIRAARQFAHTFHGKRVNGQGDLPTREAILTKLLNECSHDVVRMIAPHYLPQEVTLARQFYGKGLKDLREGNKLATRGNWKEAETLWQTAAKENPQSHAAEFNLALAAEARQDYPAAMKHLEAALKQYASSDYQAAKKRLQGSQQKFQAAFAQAQSRPTAQAALIARNQPPPMQQPGLPYPPQQPVAQQPPQYGPPNMAPYPQPGQPPLTTQQIMPASHSQMPPPQ
;
A
#
# COMPACT_ATOMS: atom_id res chain seq x y z
N MET A 1 63.25 34.90 19.47
CA MET A 1 62.70 33.67 18.81
C MET A 1 61.71 33.00 19.72
N THR A 2 60.46 33.43 19.76
CA THR A 2 59.33 32.68 20.45
C THR A 2 58.02 33.31 20.04
N THR A 3 57.52 32.99 18.80
CA THR A 3 56.13 33.41 18.39
C THR A 3 55.49 32.51 17.35
N THR A 4 55.54 31.20 17.53
CA THR A 4 54.88 30.29 16.54
C THR A 4 54.05 29.13 17.14
N CYS A 5 53.64 29.19 18.41
CA CYS A 5 52.92 28.04 19.03
C CYS A 5 51.46 28.31 19.40
N ARG A 6 50.89 29.50 19.17
CA ARG A 6 49.55 29.85 19.65
C ARG A 6 48.40 29.74 18.63
N THR A 7 48.71 29.62 17.33
CA THR A 7 47.69 29.57 16.25
C THR A 7 47.16 28.16 15.94
N ARG A 8 47.86 27.09 16.34
CA ARG A 8 47.42 25.69 16.07
C ARG A 8 46.26 25.22 16.92
N SER A 9 46.11 25.73 18.15
CA SER A 9 45.02 25.26 19.05
C SER A 9 43.63 25.77 18.64
N HIS A 10 43.53 26.93 18.01
CA HIS A 10 42.26 27.52 17.58
C HIS A 10 41.68 26.83 16.33
N VAL A 11 42.54 26.33 15.43
CA VAL A 11 42.10 25.62 14.22
C VAL A 11 41.52 24.23 14.56
N TRP A 12 42.11 23.54 15.54
CA TRP A 12 41.56 22.25 16.01
C TRP A 12 40.27 22.41 16.78
N GLY A 13 40.10 23.48 17.54
CA GLY A 13 38.83 23.80 18.21
C GLY A 13 37.71 24.10 17.21
N LEU A 14 37.99 24.83 16.13
CA LEU A 14 37.02 25.14 15.09
C LEU A 14 36.61 23.89 14.29
N LEU A 15 37.56 23.01 13.97
CA LEU A 15 37.31 21.73 13.29
C LEU A 15 36.47 20.75 14.14
N LEU A 16 36.70 20.72 15.46
CA LEU A 16 35.86 19.89 16.37
C LEU A 16 34.46 20.45 16.52
N VAL A 17 34.26 21.75 16.54
CA VAL A 17 32.95 22.38 16.60
C VAL A 17 32.16 22.17 15.29
N THR A 18 32.82 22.28 14.13
CA THR A 18 32.17 22.00 12.82
C THR A 18 31.85 20.52 12.64
N ALA A 19 32.70 19.61 13.12
CA ALA A 19 32.44 18.18 13.12
C ALA A 19 31.30 17.80 14.10
N ALA A 20 31.19 18.44 15.26
CA ALA A 20 30.10 18.26 16.21
C ALA A 20 28.78 18.83 15.69
N LEU A 21 28.80 19.95 14.94
CA LEU A 21 27.60 20.48 14.28
C LEU A 21 27.08 19.59 13.14
N SER A 22 27.98 18.95 12.39
CA SER A 22 27.57 18.05 11.29
C SER A 22 27.00 16.71 11.79
N LEU A 23 27.39 16.22 12.95
CA LEU A 23 26.83 15.06 13.61
C LEU A 23 25.43 15.33 14.25
N ALA A 24 25.08 16.58 14.51
CA ALA A 24 23.77 16.99 15.03
C ALA A 24 22.66 17.04 13.95
N CYS A 25 23.00 16.93 12.67
CA CYS A 25 22.05 16.83 11.56
C CYS A 25 21.43 15.42 11.45
N GLY A 26 20.99 14.85 12.59
CA GLY A 26 20.22 13.61 12.59
C GLY A 26 18.97 13.78 11.72
N CYS A 27 18.77 12.91 10.73
CA CYS A 27 17.60 12.91 9.86
C CYS A 27 16.31 13.08 10.66
N ALA A 28 15.43 13.98 10.22
CA ALA A 28 14.14 14.14 10.85
C ALA A 28 13.35 12.82 10.73
N PRO A 29 12.65 12.37 11.79
CA PRO A 29 11.91 11.12 11.74
C PRO A 29 10.80 11.22 10.70
N LYS A 30 10.65 10.13 9.93
CA LYS A 30 9.63 10.02 8.89
C LYS A 30 8.56 9.05 9.35
N ALA A 31 7.31 9.33 8.97
CA ALA A 31 6.17 8.48 9.22
C ALA A 31 5.37 8.32 7.92
N ARG A 32 4.54 7.27 7.85
CA ARG A 32 3.64 7.03 6.72
C ARG A 32 2.20 7.20 7.18
N LEU A 33 1.44 8.05 6.49
CA LEU A 33 0.00 8.16 6.67
C LEU A 33 -0.71 7.70 5.38
N MET A 34 -1.94 7.21 5.55
CA MET A 34 -2.76 6.75 4.44
C MET A 34 -3.67 7.88 3.98
N VAL A 35 -3.54 8.29 2.72
CA VAL A 35 -4.40 9.32 2.13
C VAL A 35 -5.36 8.69 1.13
N TRP A 36 -6.62 9.09 1.19
CA TRP A 36 -7.61 8.62 0.24
C TRP A 36 -7.53 9.46 -1.05
N ARG A 37 -7.47 8.77 -2.18
CA ARG A 37 -7.31 9.35 -3.52
C ARG A 37 -8.47 8.96 -4.41
N PRO A 38 -8.92 9.83 -5.33
CA PRO A 38 -9.90 9.45 -6.33
C PRO A 38 -9.32 8.42 -7.31
N ALA A 39 -10.19 7.67 -7.96
CA ALA A 39 -9.81 6.91 -9.13
C ALA A 39 -9.19 7.84 -10.20
N GLU A 40 -8.25 7.35 -10.98
CA GLU A 40 -7.64 8.11 -12.07
C GLU A 40 -8.67 8.45 -13.15
N LEU A 41 -9.59 7.51 -13.40
CA LEU A 41 -10.69 7.69 -14.34
C LEU A 41 -12.00 7.85 -13.56
N ASN A 42 -12.78 8.86 -13.93
CA ASN A 42 -14.12 9.03 -13.35
C ASN A 42 -15.13 8.13 -14.07
N ILE A 43 -15.33 6.94 -13.53
CA ILE A 43 -16.25 5.93 -14.04
C ILE A 43 -17.54 5.99 -13.22
N ALA A 44 -18.29 7.10 -13.37
CA ALA A 44 -19.54 7.29 -12.65
C ALA A 44 -20.62 6.31 -13.08
N GLY A 45 -21.47 5.90 -12.14
CA GLY A 45 -22.67 5.11 -12.40
C GLY A 45 -22.46 3.59 -12.48
N LEU A 46 -21.22 3.08 -12.37
CA LEU A 46 -20.91 1.67 -12.31
C LEU A 46 -20.81 1.23 -10.85
N GLU A 47 -21.57 0.22 -10.47
CA GLU A 47 -21.58 -0.31 -9.11
C GLU A 47 -21.31 -1.81 -9.06
N ARG A 48 -21.95 -2.60 -9.95
CA ARG A 48 -21.81 -4.04 -10.03
C ARG A 48 -20.83 -4.41 -11.13
N LEU A 49 -19.73 -5.05 -10.74
CA LEU A 49 -18.62 -5.37 -11.61
C LEU A 49 -18.35 -6.88 -11.61
N THR A 50 -18.07 -7.45 -12.77
CA THR A 50 -17.51 -8.79 -12.89
C THR A 50 -16.13 -8.74 -13.52
N VAL A 51 -15.26 -9.68 -13.12
CA VAL A 51 -13.92 -9.87 -13.69
C VAL A 51 -13.91 -11.21 -14.39
N LEU A 52 -13.67 -11.21 -15.71
CA LEU A 52 -13.53 -12.42 -16.49
C LEU A 52 -12.10 -12.96 -16.42
N ASP A 53 -11.91 -14.22 -16.81
CA ASP A 53 -10.60 -14.77 -17.05
C ASP A 53 -9.88 -13.91 -18.10
N PHE A 54 -8.61 -13.66 -17.88
CA PHE A 54 -7.78 -12.97 -18.85
C PHE A 54 -7.23 -13.99 -19.85
N GLU A 55 -7.00 -13.55 -21.07
CA GLU A 55 -6.21 -14.32 -22.02
C GLU A 55 -4.76 -14.37 -21.54
N GLY A 56 -4.08 -15.51 -21.71
CA GLY A 56 -2.68 -15.63 -21.31
C GLY A 56 -2.18 -17.07 -21.27
N GLU A 57 -0.88 -17.23 -21.39
CA GLU A 57 -0.21 -18.54 -21.38
C GLU A 57 -0.17 -19.15 -19.97
N HIS A 58 -0.09 -20.47 -19.90
CA HIS A 58 0.17 -21.23 -18.66
C HIS A 58 -0.74 -20.87 -17.47
N GLN A 59 -2.02 -20.66 -17.71
CA GLN A 59 -3.03 -20.24 -16.71
C GLN A 59 -2.78 -18.84 -16.09
N SER A 60 -1.82 -18.05 -16.62
CA SER A 60 -1.54 -16.69 -16.13
C SER A 60 -2.77 -15.81 -16.11
N GLY A 61 -3.69 -16.00 -17.07
CA GLY A 61 -4.95 -15.27 -17.15
C GLY A 61 -5.89 -15.53 -15.95
N LYS A 62 -6.00 -16.78 -15.50
CA LYS A 62 -6.79 -17.14 -14.31
C LYS A 62 -6.15 -16.61 -13.04
N ILE A 63 -4.81 -16.66 -12.97
CA ILE A 63 -4.06 -16.10 -11.83
C ILE A 63 -4.27 -14.59 -11.78
N ALA A 64 -4.20 -13.90 -12.93
CA ALA A 64 -4.42 -12.46 -13.02
C ALA A 64 -5.84 -12.07 -12.59
N ARG A 65 -6.88 -12.80 -13.05
CA ARG A 65 -8.25 -12.60 -12.58
C ARG A 65 -8.35 -12.72 -11.06
N SER A 66 -7.81 -13.80 -10.50
CA SER A 66 -7.91 -14.06 -9.06
C SER A 66 -7.21 -12.97 -8.24
N ALA A 67 -6.02 -12.53 -8.66
CA ALA A 67 -5.29 -11.45 -8.00
C ALA A 67 -6.07 -10.12 -8.05
N LEU A 68 -6.61 -9.77 -9.23
CA LEU A 68 -7.38 -8.54 -9.40
C LEU A 68 -8.71 -8.58 -8.64
N GLN A 69 -9.41 -9.71 -8.65
CA GLN A 69 -10.65 -9.90 -7.89
C GLN A 69 -10.41 -9.75 -6.39
N ALA A 70 -9.32 -10.30 -5.85
CA ALA A 70 -8.94 -10.11 -4.46
C ALA A 70 -8.69 -8.64 -4.11
N GLN A 71 -7.96 -7.90 -4.95
CA GLN A 71 -7.68 -6.48 -4.73
C GLN A 71 -8.95 -5.61 -4.80
N LEU A 72 -9.84 -5.89 -5.75
CA LEU A 72 -11.13 -5.20 -5.85
C LEU A 72 -12.04 -5.52 -4.66
N PHE A 73 -12.02 -6.76 -4.17
CA PHE A 73 -12.76 -7.17 -2.99
C PHE A 73 -12.27 -6.46 -1.73
N GLU A 74 -10.96 -6.32 -1.56
CA GLU A 74 -10.36 -5.56 -0.45
C GLU A 74 -10.70 -4.07 -0.54
N ASN A 75 -10.74 -3.50 -1.74
CA ASN A 75 -11.07 -2.09 -1.97
C ASN A 75 -12.51 -1.74 -1.62
N LYS A 76 -13.46 -2.65 -1.75
CA LYS A 76 -14.89 -2.52 -1.41
C LYS A 76 -15.65 -1.41 -2.14
N TYR A 77 -15.09 -0.86 -3.20
CA TYR A 77 -15.76 0.18 -3.99
C TYR A 77 -16.84 -0.41 -4.89
N TYR A 78 -16.58 -1.56 -5.51
CA TYR A 78 -17.51 -2.27 -6.38
C TYR A 78 -18.14 -3.46 -5.67
N ASN A 79 -19.41 -3.76 -6.03
CA ASN A 79 -20.08 -5.01 -5.71
C ASN A 79 -19.68 -6.05 -6.76
N LEU A 80 -18.81 -6.98 -6.37
CA LEU A 80 -18.29 -7.97 -7.30
C LEU A 80 -19.30 -9.12 -7.50
N VAL A 81 -19.51 -9.47 -8.76
CA VAL A 81 -20.25 -10.67 -9.19
C VAL A 81 -19.25 -11.67 -9.75
N ASP A 82 -19.26 -12.89 -9.23
CA ASP A 82 -18.29 -13.91 -9.67
C ASP A 82 -18.62 -14.36 -11.11
N GLN A 83 -17.57 -14.63 -11.90
CA GLN A 83 -17.71 -15.23 -13.23
C GLN A 83 -18.48 -16.55 -13.21
N ALA A 84 -18.34 -17.35 -12.15
CA ALA A 84 -19.06 -18.60 -11.98
C ALA A 84 -20.60 -18.40 -11.87
N GLU A 85 -21.05 -17.27 -11.33
CA GLU A 85 -22.48 -16.93 -11.29
C GLU A 85 -23.00 -16.57 -12.69
N LEU A 86 -22.21 -15.82 -13.48
CA LEU A 86 -22.55 -15.55 -14.88
C LEU A 86 -22.64 -16.86 -15.67
N ALA A 87 -21.73 -17.80 -15.43
CA ALA A 87 -21.69 -19.09 -16.12
C ALA A 87 -22.93 -19.98 -15.83
N ARG A 88 -23.65 -19.73 -14.73
CA ARG A 88 -24.93 -20.41 -14.44
C ARG A 88 -26.06 -19.92 -15.36
N VAL A 89 -25.99 -18.66 -15.80
CA VAL A 89 -26.98 -18.09 -16.74
C VAL A 89 -26.67 -18.55 -18.15
N ARG A 90 -25.39 -18.46 -18.55
CA ARG A 90 -24.87 -18.88 -19.84
C ARG A 90 -23.37 -19.15 -19.75
N PRO A 91 -22.85 -20.20 -20.43
CA PRO A 91 -21.41 -20.42 -20.51
C PRO A 91 -20.69 -19.18 -21.03
N VAL A 92 -19.72 -18.68 -20.26
CA VAL A 92 -18.96 -17.46 -20.57
C VAL A 92 -17.54 -17.74 -21.08
N THR A 93 -17.27 -19.01 -21.36
CA THR A 93 -16.02 -19.50 -21.95
C THR A 93 -16.31 -20.31 -23.21
N THR A 94 -15.44 -20.16 -24.21
CA THR A 94 -15.45 -20.98 -25.41
C THR A 94 -15.04 -22.43 -25.10
N PRO A 95 -15.27 -23.41 -25.99
CA PRO A 95 -14.78 -24.77 -25.82
C PRO A 95 -13.27 -24.86 -25.59
N ASP A 96 -12.50 -23.92 -26.13
CA ASP A 96 -11.04 -23.83 -25.96
C ASP A 96 -10.62 -23.19 -24.62
N GLY A 97 -11.61 -22.85 -23.77
CA GLY A 97 -11.36 -22.28 -22.44
C GLY A 97 -11.03 -20.79 -22.43
N LEU A 98 -11.18 -20.10 -23.56
CA LEU A 98 -11.02 -18.64 -23.63
C LEU A 98 -12.31 -17.92 -23.20
N PRO A 99 -12.23 -16.69 -22.67
CA PRO A 99 -13.42 -15.92 -22.31
C PRO A 99 -14.24 -15.55 -23.56
N ASP A 100 -15.54 -15.89 -23.52
CA ASP A 100 -16.52 -15.45 -24.52
C ASP A 100 -17.16 -14.14 -24.06
N LEU A 101 -16.66 -13.03 -24.57
CA LEU A 101 -17.13 -11.69 -24.19
C LEU A 101 -18.61 -11.48 -24.57
N THR A 102 -19.06 -12.02 -25.71
CA THR A 102 -20.44 -11.84 -26.15
C THR A 102 -21.40 -12.55 -25.21
N ALA A 103 -21.14 -13.81 -24.89
CA ALA A 103 -21.92 -14.58 -23.93
C ALA A 103 -21.88 -13.97 -22.53
N ALA A 104 -20.71 -13.48 -22.12
CA ALA A 104 -20.54 -12.80 -20.82
C ALA A 104 -21.34 -11.49 -20.75
N MET A 105 -21.40 -10.70 -21.82
CA MET A 105 -22.19 -9.48 -21.88
C MET A 105 -23.70 -9.77 -21.76
N GLU A 106 -24.20 -10.79 -22.40
CA GLU A 106 -25.62 -11.20 -22.31
C GLU A 106 -25.96 -11.69 -20.91
N ALA A 107 -25.13 -12.55 -20.32
CA ALA A 107 -25.30 -13.02 -18.95
C ALA A 107 -25.25 -11.86 -17.95
N ALA A 108 -24.31 -10.95 -18.11
CA ALA A 108 -24.15 -9.76 -17.29
C ALA A 108 -25.39 -8.84 -17.33
N ARG A 109 -25.96 -8.62 -18.51
CA ARG A 109 -27.23 -7.86 -18.65
C ARG A 109 -28.37 -8.51 -17.89
N THR A 110 -28.52 -9.82 -18.00
CA THR A 110 -29.55 -10.57 -17.31
C THR A 110 -29.42 -10.48 -15.79
N MET A 111 -28.21 -10.46 -15.27
CA MET A 111 -27.91 -10.37 -13.85
C MET A 111 -27.84 -8.93 -13.31
N GLY A 112 -27.99 -7.91 -14.16
CA GLY A 112 -27.88 -6.51 -13.77
C GLY A 112 -26.45 -6.12 -13.35
N VAL A 113 -25.44 -6.71 -13.97
CA VAL A 113 -24.04 -6.28 -13.85
C VAL A 113 -23.84 -5.03 -14.71
N ASP A 114 -23.18 -4.00 -14.17
CA ASP A 114 -23.00 -2.72 -14.87
C ASP A 114 -21.79 -2.76 -15.79
N ALA A 115 -20.71 -3.44 -15.41
CA ALA A 115 -19.49 -3.48 -16.19
C ALA A 115 -18.75 -4.83 -16.08
N ILE A 116 -18.02 -5.13 -17.15
CA ILE A 116 -17.12 -6.28 -17.25
C ILE A 116 -15.69 -5.77 -17.33
N LEU A 117 -14.83 -6.32 -16.47
CA LEU A 117 -13.38 -6.15 -16.54
C LEU A 117 -12.78 -7.42 -17.17
N CYS A 118 -12.11 -7.27 -18.30
CA CYS A 118 -11.45 -8.33 -19.03
C CYS A 118 -10.10 -7.85 -19.57
N GLY A 119 -9.30 -8.75 -20.11
CA GLY A 119 -8.01 -8.35 -20.65
C GLY A 119 -7.12 -9.52 -21.03
N GLN A 120 -5.83 -9.23 -21.14
CA GLN A 120 -4.79 -10.17 -21.54
C GLN A 120 -3.54 -10.02 -20.68
N VAL A 121 -2.93 -11.13 -20.30
CA VAL A 121 -1.57 -11.17 -19.74
C VAL A 121 -0.59 -11.19 -20.90
N VAL A 122 0.06 -10.06 -21.14
CA VAL A 122 0.95 -9.86 -22.29
C VAL A 122 2.34 -10.46 -22.01
N SER A 123 2.80 -10.40 -20.77
CA SER A 123 4.08 -10.96 -20.32
C SER A 123 3.93 -11.54 -18.92
N TYR A 124 4.45 -12.74 -18.70
CA TYR A 124 4.47 -13.41 -17.38
C TYR A 124 5.67 -14.36 -17.35
N ASN A 125 6.89 -13.82 -17.27
CA ASN A 125 8.09 -14.59 -17.39
C ASN A 125 9.17 -14.22 -16.36
N VAL A 126 10.07 -15.18 -16.12
CA VAL A 126 11.28 -15.02 -15.31
C VAL A 126 12.44 -15.65 -16.05
N LEU A 127 13.51 -14.89 -16.23
CA LEU A 127 14.76 -15.33 -16.82
C LEU A 127 15.84 -15.35 -15.73
N ASP A 128 16.59 -16.42 -15.67
CA ASP A 128 17.78 -16.58 -14.82
C ASP A 128 19.00 -16.70 -15.70
N ASP A 129 20.01 -15.88 -15.43
CA ASP A 129 21.33 -15.93 -16.06
C ASP A 129 22.39 -16.21 -14.99
N LEU A 130 23.19 -17.28 -15.19
CA LEU A 130 24.26 -17.67 -14.30
C LEU A 130 25.60 -17.42 -14.98
N GLN A 131 26.31 -16.41 -14.53
CA GLN A 131 27.65 -16.08 -14.98
C GLN A 131 28.68 -16.59 -13.96
N THR A 132 29.75 -17.21 -14.47
CA THR A 132 30.90 -17.65 -13.66
C THR A 132 32.15 -16.95 -14.17
N ASP A 133 32.67 -16.04 -13.36
CA ASP A 133 33.91 -15.33 -13.64
C ASP A 133 35.07 -15.99 -12.90
N HIS A 134 36.11 -16.36 -13.62
CA HIS A 134 37.33 -16.93 -13.07
C HIS A 134 38.38 -15.83 -12.91
N HIS A 135 38.85 -15.59 -11.70
CA HIS A 135 39.92 -14.68 -11.40
C HIS A 135 41.14 -15.41 -10.91
N ILE A 136 42.31 -15.04 -11.45
CA ILE A 136 43.60 -15.55 -11.00
C ILE A 136 44.13 -14.52 -9.98
N GLU A 137 44.15 -14.89 -8.70
CA GLU A 137 44.80 -14.06 -7.69
C GLU A 137 46.24 -14.47 -7.52
N LEU A 138 47.15 -13.55 -7.79
CA LEU A 138 48.55 -13.63 -7.40
C LEU A 138 48.68 -13.11 -5.97
N GLY A 139 48.49 -13.98 -4.99
CA GLY A 139 48.63 -13.67 -3.56
C GLY A 139 50.08 -13.77 -3.10
N GLY A 140 50.78 -12.65 -2.97
CA GLY A 140 52.04 -12.58 -2.23
C GLY A 140 51.76 -12.39 -0.74
N GLY A 141 51.61 -13.44 0.04
CA GLY A 141 51.43 -13.38 1.50
C GLY A 141 52.78 -13.50 2.21
N ALA A 142 53.29 -12.39 2.81
CA ALA A 142 54.41 -12.49 3.74
C ALA A 142 53.86 -12.88 5.13
N SER A 143 53.94 -14.16 5.49
CA SER A 143 53.65 -14.62 6.86
C SER A 143 54.92 -14.49 7.72
N LYS A 144 54.92 -13.56 8.66
CA LYS A 144 55.93 -13.51 9.73
C LYS A 144 55.54 -14.47 10.83
N ASN A 145 56.14 -15.64 10.82
CA ASN A 145 56.08 -16.58 11.92
C ASN A 145 57.09 -16.13 13.01
N THR A 146 56.62 -15.57 14.13
CA THR A 146 57.42 -15.01 15.22
C THR A 146 58.16 -16.03 16.11
N LYS A 147 58.22 -17.32 15.75
CA LYS A 147 58.88 -18.35 16.60
C LYS A 147 60.08 -19.07 15.98
N THR A 148 60.33 -18.95 14.72
CA THR A 148 61.55 -19.46 14.08
C THR A 148 61.89 -18.54 12.92
N GLY A 149 62.90 -17.75 13.01
CA GLY A 149 63.32 -16.70 12.07
C GLY A 149 63.52 -17.12 10.61
N ASP A 150 62.62 -17.85 10.04
CA ASP A 150 62.64 -18.30 8.65
C ASP A 150 61.52 -17.53 7.89
N SER A 151 61.92 -16.63 7.00
CA SER A 151 61.06 -15.85 6.13
C SER A 151 60.86 -16.61 4.82
N GLY A 152 59.91 -17.51 4.83
CA GLY A 152 59.43 -18.19 3.61
C GLY A 152 58.47 -17.31 2.82
N SER A 153 58.88 -16.84 1.64
CA SER A 153 58.00 -16.24 0.66
C SER A 153 57.31 -17.31 -0.13
N SER A 154 56.04 -17.61 0.14
CA SER A 154 55.23 -18.51 -0.68
C SER A 154 54.42 -17.67 -1.66
N VAL A 155 54.67 -17.87 -2.97
CA VAL A 155 53.78 -17.37 -4.03
C VAL A 155 52.71 -18.42 -4.23
N GLY A 156 51.52 -18.18 -3.75
CA GLY A 156 50.35 -19.03 -3.98
C GLY A 156 49.57 -18.53 -5.19
N PHE A 157 49.35 -19.44 -6.14
CA PHE A 157 48.36 -19.21 -7.22
C PHE A 157 47.01 -19.70 -6.72
N GLY A 158 46.08 -18.78 -6.49
CA GLY A 158 44.68 -19.07 -6.20
C GLY A 158 43.83 -18.88 -7.45
N LEU A 159 43.09 -19.91 -7.87
CA LEU A 159 41.97 -19.74 -8.79
C LEU A 159 40.74 -19.46 -7.95
N ASP A 160 40.27 -18.23 -7.94
CA ASP A 160 38.98 -17.88 -7.34
C ASP A 160 37.93 -17.78 -8.44
N SER A 161 36.71 -18.30 -8.17
CA SER A 161 35.62 -18.24 -9.11
C SER A 161 34.42 -17.51 -8.45
N THR A 162 33.98 -16.44 -9.08
CA THR A 162 32.80 -15.74 -8.65
C THR A 162 31.59 -16.14 -9.48
N GLN A 163 30.60 -16.75 -8.84
CA GLN A 163 29.33 -17.08 -9.47
C GLN A 163 28.29 -15.99 -9.22
N THR A 164 27.78 -15.40 -10.28
CA THR A 164 26.74 -14.38 -10.23
C THR A 164 25.47 -14.93 -10.89
N LEU A 165 24.41 -15.14 -10.10
CA LEU A 165 23.07 -15.45 -10.59
C LEU A 165 22.27 -14.15 -10.71
N THR A 166 21.93 -13.76 -11.93
CA THR A 166 21.04 -12.62 -12.22
C THR A 166 19.65 -13.16 -12.54
N ARG A 167 18.63 -12.54 -11.94
CA ARG A 167 17.22 -12.88 -12.18
C ARG A 167 16.49 -11.65 -12.66
N GLU A 168 15.88 -11.77 -13.82
CA GLU A 168 15.01 -10.76 -14.41
C GLU A 168 13.59 -11.32 -14.55
N ALA A 169 12.59 -10.53 -14.20
CA ALA A 169 11.20 -10.91 -14.36
C ALA A 169 10.38 -9.77 -14.93
N SER A 170 9.36 -10.12 -15.69
CA SER A 170 8.42 -9.16 -16.28
C SER A 170 7.00 -9.70 -16.21
N VAL A 171 6.09 -8.84 -15.70
CA VAL A 171 4.65 -9.08 -15.76
C VAL A 171 4.01 -7.86 -16.42
N SER A 172 3.19 -8.09 -17.44
CA SER A 172 2.44 -7.05 -18.12
C SER A 172 1.01 -7.52 -18.36
N VAL A 173 0.04 -6.68 -17.97
CA VAL A 173 -1.40 -6.97 -18.06
C VAL A 173 -2.08 -5.84 -18.80
N ALA A 174 -2.73 -6.15 -19.91
CA ALA A 174 -3.62 -5.23 -20.63
C ALA A 174 -5.05 -5.45 -20.16
N VAL A 175 -5.73 -4.38 -19.73
CA VAL A 175 -7.10 -4.44 -19.20
C VAL A 175 -8.05 -3.56 -20.00
N LYS A 176 -9.33 -3.99 -20.05
CA LYS A 176 -10.44 -3.24 -20.60
C LYS A 176 -11.62 -3.30 -19.64
N LEU A 177 -12.22 -2.15 -19.36
CA LEU A 177 -13.48 -2.04 -18.63
C LEU A 177 -14.58 -1.71 -19.62
N ILE A 178 -15.57 -2.58 -19.76
CA ILE A 178 -16.64 -2.48 -20.75
C ILE A 178 -17.96 -2.25 -20.02
N ASP A 179 -18.68 -1.21 -20.39
CA ASP A 179 -20.04 -0.94 -19.92
C ASP A 179 -21.01 -1.96 -20.54
N VAL A 180 -21.73 -2.70 -19.70
CA VAL A 180 -22.62 -3.78 -20.14
C VAL A 180 -23.85 -3.25 -20.91
N ARG A 181 -24.32 -2.04 -20.59
CA ARG A 181 -25.48 -1.43 -21.23
C ARG A 181 -25.16 -0.96 -22.65
N SER A 182 -24.12 -0.13 -22.77
CA SER A 182 -23.75 0.50 -24.05
C SER A 182 -22.83 -0.39 -24.91
N GLY A 183 -22.08 -1.31 -24.29
CA GLY A 183 -21.00 -2.05 -24.94
C GLY A 183 -19.73 -1.23 -25.17
N GLU A 184 -19.68 0.01 -24.65
CA GLU A 184 -18.53 0.89 -24.82
C GLU A 184 -17.37 0.52 -23.88
N ILE A 185 -16.14 0.67 -24.38
CA ILE A 185 -14.94 0.57 -23.56
C ILE A 185 -14.77 1.86 -22.76
N ARG A 186 -15.06 1.82 -21.48
CA ARG A 186 -14.94 2.96 -20.56
C ARG A 186 -13.50 3.24 -20.14
N ALA A 187 -12.68 2.21 -20.14
CA ALA A 187 -11.26 2.29 -19.81
C ALA A 187 -10.49 1.17 -20.53
N ALA A 188 -9.30 1.48 -21.01
CA ALA A 188 -8.35 0.52 -21.51
C ALA A 188 -6.93 0.99 -21.21
N ARG A 189 -6.11 0.13 -20.61
CA ARG A 189 -4.70 0.43 -20.31
C ARG A 189 -3.90 -0.84 -20.13
N GLN A 190 -2.61 -0.74 -20.40
CA GLN A 190 -1.62 -1.78 -20.09
C GLN A 190 -0.76 -1.32 -18.91
N PHE A 191 -0.54 -2.22 -17.97
CA PHE A 191 0.35 -2.04 -16.84
C PHE A 191 1.48 -3.05 -16.94
N ALA A 192 2.70 -2.63 -16.63
CA ALA A 192 3.87 -3.49 -16.67
C ALA A 192 4.80 -3.19 -15.50
N HIS A 193 5.24 -4.25 -14.84
CA HIS A 193 6.23 -4.19 -13.77
C HIS A 193 7.36 -5.17 -14.06
N THR A 194 8.58 -4.79 -13.68
CA THR A 194 9.79 -5.59 -13.88
C THR A 194 10.54 -5.74 -12.56
N PHE A 195 11.25 -6.82 -12.43
CA PHE A 195 12.17 -7.09 -11.33
C PHE A 195 13.54 -7.39 -11.90
N HIS A 196 14.57 -6.85 -11.26
CA HIS A 196 15.96 -7.19 -11.53
C HIS A 196 16.67 -7.41 -10.20
N GLY A 197 17.30 -8.58 -10.03
CA GLY A 197 18.03 -8.92 -8.82
C GLY A 197 19.22 -9.81 -9.12
N LYS A 198 20.23 -9.78 -8.24
CA LYS A 198 21.43 -10.62 -8.39
C LYS A 198 21.84 -11.23 -7.06
N ARG A 199 22.45 -12.41 -7.10
CA ARG A 199 23.05 -13.11 -5.98
C ARG A 199 24.47 -13.53 -6.37
N VAL A 200 25.46 -13.18 -5.54
CA VAL A 200 26.88 -13.44 -5.82
C VAL A 200 27.37 -14.51 -4.85
N ASN A 201 28.00 -15.58 -5.34
CA ASN A 201 28.52 -16.69 -4.55
C ASN A 201 27.51 -17.26 -3.53
N GLY A 202 26.23 -17.32 -3.91
CA GLY A 202 25.16 -17.76 -3.02
C GLY A 202 24.76 -16.74 -1.94
N GLN A 203 25.43 -15.60 -1.85
CA GLN A 203 25.12 -14.54 -0.89
C GLN A 203 24.20 -13.48 -1.50
N GLY A 204 23.24 -13.01 -0.73
CA GLY A 204 22.20 -12.07 -1.15
C GLY A 204 20.81 -12.71 -1.14
N ASP A 205 19.81 -11.89 -0.87
CA ASP A 205 18.41 -12.32 -0.88
C ASP A 205 17.83 -12.16 -2.28
N LEU A 206 17.69 -13.30 -2.99
CA LEU A 206 17.05 -13.36 -4.29
C LEU A 206 15.75 -14.16 -4.15
N PRO A 207 14.57 -13.49 -4.17
CA PRO A 207 13.28 -14.14 -4.00
C PRO A 207 13.04 -15.24 -5.07
N THR A 208 12.18 -16.21 -4.76
CA THR A 208 11.82 -17.26 -5.71
C THR A 208 11.12 -16.69 -6.94
N ARG A 209 11.11 -17.45 -8.04
CA ARG A 209 10.45 -17.04 -9.31
C ARG A 209 8.96 -16.74 -9.07
N GLU A 210 8.29 -17.62 -8.33
CA GLU A 210 6.86 -17.52 -8.01
C GLU A 210 6.57 -16.30 -7.13
N ALA A 211 7.42 -16.03 -6.13
CA ALA A 211 7.27 -14.87 -5.25
C ALA A 211 7.42 -13.55 -6.03
N ILE A 212 8.35 -13.50 -6.98
CA ILE A 212 8.55 -12.33 -7.84
C ILE A 212 7.34 -12.13 -8.76
N LEU A 213 6.90 -13.18 -9.48
CA LEU A 213 5.75 -13.09 -10.37
C LEU A 213 4.48 -12.69 -9.63
N THR A 214 4.23 -13.27 -8.45
CA THR A 214 3.09 -12.90 -7.59
C THR A 214 3.16 -11.43 -7.17
N LYS A 215 4.34 -10.96 -6.78
CA LYS A 215 4.54 -9.55 -6.40
C LYS A 215 4.24 -8.61 -7.57
N LEU A 216 4.84 -8.86 -8.75
CA LEU A 216 4.66 -8.01 -9.92
C LEU A 216 3.19 -8.01 -10.41
N LEU A 217 2.52 -9.17 -10.35
CA LEU A 217 1.12 -9.27 -10.71
C LEU A 217 0.22 -8.49 -9.73
N ASN A 218 0.52 -8.55 -8.43
CA ASN A 218 -0.20 -7.74 -7.45
C ASN A 218 0.02 -6.24 -7.68
N GLU A 219 1.22 -5.81 -8.08
CA GLU A 219 1.51 -4.42 -8.45
C GLU A 219 0.67 -4.00 -9.66
N CYS A 220 0.59 -4.82 -10.73
CA CYS A 220 -0.32 -4.58 -11.86
C CYS A 220 -1.79 -4.49 -11.40
N SER A 221 -2.23 -5.40 -10.53
CA SER A 221 -3.61 -5.41 -10.02
C SER A 221 -3.93 -4.17 -9.19
N HIS A 222 -2.99 -3.70 -8.36
CA HIS A 222 -3.13 -2.43 -7.65
C HIS A 222 -3.28 -1.24 -8.60
N ASP A 223 -2.51 -1.21 -9.69
CA ASP A 223 -2.61 -0.12 -10.68
C ASP A 223 -3.97 -0.14 -11.39
N VAL A 224 -4.52 -1.33 -11.70
CA VAL A 224 -5.88 -1.45 -12.23
C VAL A 224 -6.90 -0.90 -11.25
N VAL A 225 -6.80 -1.25 -9.96
CA VAL A 225 -7.72 -0.72 -8.93
C VAL A 225 -7.60 0.80 -8.83
N ARG A 226 -6.39 1.36 -8.82
CA ARG A 226 -6.17 2.82 -8.81
C ARG A 226 -6.80 3.52 -10.02
N MET A 227 -6.76 2.88 -11.17
CA MET A 227 -7.36 3.42 -12.39
C MET A 227 -8.87 3.59 -12.27
N ILE A 228 -9.56 2.60 -11.65
CA ILE A 228 -11.03 2.53 -11.69
C ILE A 228 -11.74 2.79 -10.36
N ALA A 229 -11.05 2.78 -9.23
CA ALA A 229 -11.65 2.92 -7.90
C ALA A 229 -10.90 3.91 -7.02
N PRO A 230 -11.60 4.67 -6.16
CA PRO A 230 -10.96 5.41 -5.09
C PRO A 230 -10.16 4.46 -4.20
N HIS A 231 -8.97 4.87 -3.80
CA HIS A 231 -8.01 4.00 -3.12
C HIS A 231 -7.20 4.74 -2.07
N TYR A 232 -6.64 3.99 -1.12
CA TYR A 232 -5.68 4.53 -0.17
C TYR A 232 -4.26 4.44 -0.72
N LEU A 233 -3.51 5.53 -0.54
CA LEU A 233 -2.10 5.62 -0.93
C LEU A 233 -1.25 5.99 0.28
N PRO A 234 -0.16 5.24 0.58
CA PRO A 234 0.77 5.63 1.62
C PRO A 234 1.51 6.89 1.20
N GLN A 235 1.54 7.88 2.09
CA GLN A 235 2.26 9.13 1.90
C GLN A 235 3.27 9.31 3.02
N GLU A 236 4.55 9.43 2.66
CA GLU A 236 5.60 9.71 3.62
C GLU A 236 5.54 11.19 4.03
N VAL A 237 5.66 11.43 5.33
CA VAL A 237 5.69 12.75 5.94
C VAL A 237 6.82 12.85 6.95
N THR A 238 7.41 14.04 7.06
CA THR A 238 8.44 14.33 8.05
C THR A 238 7.81 14.86 9.32
N LEU A 239 8.15 14.27 10.46
CA LEU A 239 7.69 14.70 11.77
C LEU A 239 8.54 15.87 12.28
N ALA A 240 7.90 16.87 12.86
CA ALA A 240 8.60 18.00 13.46
C ALA A 240 9.28 17.58 14.77
N ARG A 241 10.41 18.24 15.04
CA ARG A 241 11.19 18.07 16.27
C ARG A 241 11.42 19.42 16.93
N GLN A 242 11.54 19.39 18.23
CA GLN A 242 11.95 20.51 19.05
C GLN A 242 13.07 20.06 19.99
N PHE A 243 14.04 20.91 20.24
CA PHE A 243 15.24 20.55 20.99
C PHE A 243 15.21 21.05 22.44
N TYR A 244 14.38 22.01 22.76
CA TYR A 244 14.25 22.64 24.09
C TYR A 244 12.79 22.95 24.41
N GLY A 245 12.47 23.14 25.68
CA GLY A 245 11.14 23.45 26.19
C GLY A 245 10.49 22.28 26.95
N LYS A 246 9.32 22.55 27.54
CA LYS A 246 8.50 21.53 28.22
C LYS A 246 7.85 20.59 27.19
N GLY A 247 7.43 19.40 27.60
CA GLY A 247 6.73 18.44 26.75
C GLY A 247 7.61 17.69 25.74
N LEU A 248 8.95 17.84 25.81
CA LEU A 248 9.87 17.20 24.87
C LEU A 248 9.85 15.67 24.91
N LYS A 249 9.62 15.09 26.11
CA LYS A 249 9.55 13.64 26.27
C LYS A 249 8.36 13.10 25.47
N ASP A 250 7.20 13.70 25.65
CA ASP A 250 5.97 13.28 25.00
C ASP A 250 6.01 13.56 23.50
N LEU A 251 6.58 14.68 23.06
CA LEU A 251 6.82 14.98 21.66
C LEU A 251 7.67 13.88 20.98
N ARG A 252 8.78 13.47 21.61
CA ARG A 252 9.71 12.46 21.06
C ARG A 252 9.07 11.08 21.06
N GLU A 253 8.35 10.72 22.11
CA GLU A 253 7.69 9.41 22.19
C GLU A 253 6.53 9.33 21.18
N GLY A 254 5.74 10.39 21.04
CA GLY A 254 4.73 10.52 19.99
C GLY A 254 5.33 10.36 18.57
N ASN A 255 6.50 10.94 18.32
CA ASN A 255 7.20 10.76 17.04
C ASN A 255 7.59 9.28 16.81
N LYS A 256 8.04 8.55 17.83
CA LYS A 256 8.34 7.12 17.70
C LYS A 256 7.08 6.29 17.44
N LEU A 257 5.97 6.62 18.07
CA LEU A 257 4.69 5.94 17.82
C LEU A 257 4.21 6.17 16.39
N ALA A 258 4.26 7.41 15.90
CA ALA A 258 3.86 7.75 14.53
C ALA A 258 4.74 7.07 13.47
N THR A 259 6.06 6.90 13.71
CA THR A 259 6.94 6.15 12.80
C THR A 259 6.56 4.67 12.71
N ARG A 260 5.88 4.12 13.72
CA ARG A 260 5.33 2.77 13.75
C ARG A 260 3.89 2.68 13.23
N GLY A 261 3.29 3.81 12.84
CA GLY A 261 1.91 3.89 12.37
C GLY A 261 0.86 4.08 13.46
N ASN A 262 1.25 4.19 14.73
CA ASN A 262 0.34 4.34 15.88
C ASN A 262 -0.06 5.82 16.04
N TRP A 263 -0.82 6.33 15.07
CA TRP A 263 -1.18 7.75 14.99
C TRP A 263 -2.05 8.23 16.15
N LYS A 264 -2.97 7.39 16.65
CA LYS A 264 -3.89 7.73 17.73
C LYS A 264 -3.18 7.96 19.06
N GLU A 265 -2.28 7.05 19.41
CA GLU A 265 -1.46 7.14 20.62
C GLU A 265 -0.46 8.30 20.51
N ALA A 266 0.14 8.48 19.32
CA ALA A 266 1.01 9.60 19.04
C ALA A 266 0.31 10.94 19.23
N GLU A 267 -0.92 11.08 18.73
CA GLU A 267 -1.75 12.27 18.88
C GLU A 267 -1.98 12.62 20.37
N THR A 268 -2.29 11.63 21.20
CA THR A 268 -2.50 11.84 22.65
C THR A 268 -1.26 12.43 23.32
N LEU A 269 -0.07 11.91 22.96
CA LEU A 269 1.19 12.44 23.50
C LEU A 269 1.50 13.86 22.99
N TRP A 270 1.25 14.15 21.72
CA TRP A 270 1.44 15.49 21.17
C TRP A 270 0.44 16.50 21.76
N GLN A 271 -0.80 16.09 22.09
CA GLN A 271 -1.75 16.91 22.82
C GLN A 271 -1.24 17.24 24.24
N THR A 272 -0.63 16.28 24.92
CA THR A 272 0.01 16.50 26.21
C THR A 272 1.19 17.46 26.08
N ALA A 273 2.05 17.25 25.10
CA ALA A 273 3.18 18.14 24.82
C ALA A 273 2.73 19.59 24.49
N ALA A 274 1.65 19.75 23.73
CA ALA A 274 1.09 21.06 23.41
C ALA A 274 0.45 21.75 24.65
N LYS A 275 -0.16 20.98 25.57
CA LYS A 275 -0.68 21.51 26.86
C LYS A 275 0.47 21.98 27.77
N GLU A 276 1.55 21.21 27.87
CA GLU A 276 2.71 21.58 28.66
C GLU A 276 3.49 22.76 28.08
N ASN A 277 3.48 22.89 26.76
CA ASN A 277 4.14 23.98 26.03
C ASN A 277 3.25 24.48 24.88
N PRO A 278 2.34 25.46 25.15
CA PRO A 278 1.45 26.02 24.13
C PRO A 278 2.18 26.76 22.98
N GLN A 279 3.48 27.03 23.13
CA GLN A 279 4.34 27.62 22.09
C GLN A 279 5.14 26.54 21.32
N SER A 280 4.80 25.29 21.45
CA SER A 280 5.47 24.19 20.74
C SER A 280 4.95 24.07 19.30
N HIS A 281 5.61 24.79 18.37
CA HIS A 281 5.29 24.67 16.95
C HIS A 281 5.38 23.22 16.45
N ALA A 282 6.30 22.41 17.02
CA ALA A 282 6.48 21.02 16.61
C ALA A 282 5.31 20.13 17.08
N ALA A 283 4.77 20.36 18.28
CA ALA A 283 3.58 19.64 18.74
C ALA A 283 2.37 19.96 17.86
N GLU A 284 2.14 21.26 17.58
CA GLU A 284 1.05 21.69 16.69
C GLU A 284 1.18 21.13 15.28
N PHE A 285 2.40 21.14 14.71
CA PHE A 285 2.64 20.55 13.39
C PHE A 285 2.34 19.05 13.36
N ASN A 286 2.77 18.30 14.37
CA ASN A 286 2.55 16.85 14.43
C ASN A 286 1.07 16.53 14.70
N LEU A 287 0.35 17.36 15.45
CA LEU A 287 -1.11 17.28 15.58
C LEU A 287 -1.83 17.50 14.24
N ALA A 288 -1.31 18.40 13.39
CA ALA A 288 -1.84 18.56 12.04
C ALA A 288 -1.67 17.27 11.21
N LEU A 289 -0.54 16.58 11.33
CA LEU A 289 -0.32 15.29 10.64
C LEU A 289 -1.23 14.19 11.21
N ALA A 290 -1.49 14.15 12.52
CA ALA A 290 -2.43 13.21 13.11
C ALA A 290 -3.86 13.46 12.63
N ALA A 291 -4.28 14.70 12.54
CA ALA A 291 -5.58 15.07 12.00
C ALA A 291 -5.70 14.69 10.51
N GLU A 292 -4.64 14.89 9.71
CA GLU A 292 -4.58 14.42 8.31
C GLU A 292 -4.69 12.88 8.21
N ALA A 293 -4.02 12.16 9.11
CA ALA A 293 -4.10 10.70 9.16
C ALA A 293 -5.53 10.20 9.44
N ARG A 294 -6.34 10.97 10.17
CA ARG A 294 -7.78 10.73 10.39
C ARG A 294 -8.66 11.29 9.27
N GLN A 295 -8.09 11.96 8.26
CA GLN A 295 -8.82 12.65 7.19
C GLN A 295 -9.67 13.85 7.69
N ASP A 296 -9.34 14.37 8.86
CA ASP A 296 -9.92 15.60 9.42
C ASP A 296 -9.13 16.82 8.94
N TYR A 297 -9.34 17.18 7.66
CA TYR A 297 -8.62 18.26 7.01
C TYR A 297 -8.84 19.65 7.64
N PRO A 298 -10.06 20.00 8.12
CA PRO A 298 -10.26 21.26 8.86
C PRO A 298 -9.41 21.35 10.13
N ALA A 299 -9.38 20.31 10.95
CA ALA A 299 -8.54 20.27 12.15
C ALA A 299 -7.05 20.29 11.79
N ALA A 300 -6.63 19.53 10.76
CA ALA A 300 -5.26 19.52 10.27
C ALA A 300 -4.80 20.92 9.85
N MET A 301 -5.63 21.65 9.10
CA MET A 301 -5.32 23.02 8.68
C MET A 301 -5.20 23.98 9.87
N LYS A 302 -6.11 23.88 10.84
CA LYS A 302 -6.08 24.70 12.06
C LYS A 302 -4.78 24.51 12.86
N HIS A 303 -4.37 23.26 13.09
CA HIS A 303 -3.12 22.96 13.80
C HIS A 303 -1.90 23.42 13.00
N LEU A 304 -1.89 23.23 11.68
CA LEU A 304 -0.78 23.67 10.83
C LEU A 304 -0.65 25.19 10.80
N GLU A 305 -1.74 25.94 10.80
CA GLU A 305 -1.73 27.41 10.90
C GLU A 305 -1.22 27.88 12.26
N ALA A 306 -1.59 27.19 13.35
CA ALA A 306 -1.03 27.45 14.67
C ALA A 306 0.50 27.23 14.70
N ALA A 307 0.98 26.14 14.10
CA ALA A 307 2.42 25.87 13.99
C ALA A 307 3.14 26.95 13.17
N LEU A 308 2.58 27.37 12.04
CA LEU A 308 3.15 28.43 11.17
C LEU A 308 3.19 29.79 11.86
N LYS A 309 2.21 30.11 12.69
CA LYS A 309 2.17 31.35 13.49
C LYS A 309 3.32 31.40 14.50
N GLN A 310 3.69 30.26 15.07
CA GLN A 310 4.77 30.14 16.05
C GLN A 310 6.15 30.06 15.39
N TYR A 311 6.24 29.39 14.24
CA TYR A 311 7.49 29.17 13.52
C TYR A 311 7.26 29.18 11.99
N ALA A 312 7.67 30.25 11.35
CA ALA A 312 7.56 30.42 9.90
C ALA A 312 8.65 29.59 9.19
N SER A 313 8.34 28.32 8.89
CA SER A 313 9.24 27.40 8.22
C SER A 313 8.78 27.16 6.76
N SER A 314 9.75 27.05 5.84
CA SER A 314 9.51 26.64 4.45
C SER A 314 8.87 25.24 4.39
N ASP A 315 9.30 24.32 5.28
CA ASP A 315 8.78 22.97 5.35
C ASP A 315 7.30 22.95 5.76
N TYR A 316 6.91 23.83 6.70
CA TYR A 316 5.52 23.95 7.12
C TYR A 316 4.66 24.59 6.03
N GLN A 317 5.21 25.54 5.26
CA GLN A 317 4.52 26.08 4.07
C GLN A 317 4.35 25.02 3.00
N ALA A 318 5.36 24.21 2.74
CA ALA A 318 5.25 23.08 1.82
C ALA A 318 4.22 22.05 2.30
N ALA A 319 4.18 21.76 3.61
CA ALA A 319 3.16 20.90 4.21
C ALA A 319 1.75 21.48 4.06
N LYS A 320 1.56 22.81 4.19
CA LYS A 320 0.27 23.47 3.96
C LYS A 320 -0.23 23.27 2.53
N LYS A 321 0.65 23.49 1.55
CA LYS A 321 0.32 23.26 0.14
C LYS A 321 -0.02 21.79 -0.15
N ARG A 322 0.74 20.86 0.45
CA ARG A 322 0.51 19.43 0.33
C ARG A 322 -0.85 19.04 0.94
N LEU A 323 -1.17 19.54 2.13
CA LEU A 323 -2.43 19.27 2.85
C LEU A 323 -3.64 19.77 2.06
N GLN A 324 -3.57 20.97 1.47
CA GLN A 324 -4.61 21.50 0.57
C GLN A 324 -4.85 20.59 -0.62
N GLY A 325 -3.77 20.11 -1.27
CA GLY A 325 -3.87 19.15 -2.37
C GLY A 325 -4.44 17.80 -1.93
N SER A 326 -4.13 17.34 -0.71
CA SER A 326 -4.70 16.11 -0.15
C SER A 326 -6.20 16.27 0.13
N GLN A 327 -6.62 17.42 0.66
CA GLN A 327 -8.03 17.74 0.90
C GLN A 327 -8.85 17.74 -0.39
N GLN A 328 -8.35 18.39 -1.45
CA GLN A 328 -9.01 18.41 -2.76
C GLN A 328 -9.19 17.00 -3.33
N LYS A 329 -8.14 16.18 -3.27
CA LYS A 329 -8.21 14.79 -3.74
C LYS A 329 -9.16 13.94 -2.90
N PHE A 330 -9.19 14.15 -1.58
CA PHE A 330 -10.16 13.51 -0.70
C PHE A 330 -11.60 13.87 -1.07
N GLN A 331 -11.88 15.16 -1.31
CA GLN A 331 -13.21 15.61 -1.73
C GLN A 331 -13.62 14.99 -3.08
N ALA A 332 -12.70 14.90 -4.04
CA ALA A 332 -12.94 14.25 -5.32
C ALA A 332 -13.24 12.75 -5.15
N ALA A 333 -12.48 12.04 -4.30
CA ALA A 333 -12.72 10.62 -3.99
C ALA A 333 -14.08 10.42 -3.31
N PHE A 334 -14.45 11.32 -2.40
CA PHE A 334 -15.73 11.30 -1.72
C PHE A 334 -16.90 11.53 -2.69
N ALA A 335 -16.76 12.50 -3.60
CA ALA A 335 -17.76 12.75 -4.65
C ALA A 335 -17.93 11.54 -5.58
N GLN A 336 -16.83 10.87 -5.98
CA GLN A 336 -16.90 9.62 -6.75
C GLN A 336 -17.63 8.52 -5.97
N ALA A 337 -17.37 8.36 -4.68
CA ALA A 337 -18.04 7.37 -3.85
C ALA A 337 -19.55 7.66 -3.70
N GLN A 338 -19.94 8.93 -3.62
CA GLN A 338 -21.34 9.35 -3.55
C GLN A 338 -22.09 9.25 -4.90
N SER A 339 -21.37 9.25 -6.02
CA SER A 339 -21.99 9.15 -7.35
C SER A 339 -22.53 7.76 -7.69
N ARG A 340 -22.30 6.75 -6.83
CA ARG A 340 -22.84 5.40 -7.03
C ARG A 340 -24.36 5.38 -6.87
N PRO A 341 -25.08 4.58 -7.68
CA PRO A 341 -26.56 4.51 -7.66
C PRO A 341 -27.15 4.20 -6.28
N THR A 342 -26.60 3.25 -5.54
CA THR A 342 -27.06 2.93 -4.17
C THR A 342 -26.82 4.05 -3.18
N ALA A 343 -25.67 4.77 -3.27
CA ALA A 343 -25.41 5.91 -2.41
C ALA A 343 -26.37 7.07 -2.70
N GLN A 344 -26.68 7.32 -3.98
CA GLN A 344 -27.68 8.33 -4.36
C GLN A 344 -29.09 7.93 -3.91
N ALA A 345 -29.49 6.68 -4.07
CA ALA A 345 -30.78 6.17 -3.58
C ALA A 345 -30.91 6.35 -2.06
N ALA A 346 -29.85 6.06 -1.30
CA ALA A 346 -29.82 6.24 0.15
C ALA A 346 -29.95 7.73 0.55
N LEU A 347 -29.31 8.65 -0.19
CA LEU A 347 -29.44 10.11 0.04
C LEU A 347 -30.86 10.59 -0.28
N ILE A 348 -31.47 10.13 -1.36
CA ILE A 348 -32.84 10.47 -1.74
C ILE A 348 -33.81 9.95 -0.68
N ALA A 349 -33.67 8.71 -0.23
CA ALA A 349 -34.52 8.13 0.81
C ALA A 349 -34.40 8.88 2.15
N ARG A 350 -33.20 9.35 2.52
CA ARG A 350 -32.95 10.15 3.73
C ARG A 350 -33.58 11.53 3.67
N ASN A 351 -33.66 12.12 2.47
CA ASN A 351 -34.18 13.49 2.26
C ASN A 351 -35.66 13.51 1.89
N GLN A 352 -36.33 12.33 1.70
CA GLN A 352 -37.77 12.29 1.51
C GLN A 352 -38.47 12.63 2.83
N PRO A 353 -39.42 13.58 2.85
CA PRO A 353 -40.26 13.75 4.03
C PRO A 353 -40.99 12.47 4.34
N PRO A 354 -41.19 12.11 5.61
CA PRO A 354 -41.95 10.92 5.96
C PRO A 354 -43.28 10.93 5.22
N PRO A 355 -43.75 9.79 4.70
CA PRO A 355 -45.03 9.76 3.99
C PRO A 355 -46.11 10.33 4.88
N MET A 356 -46.80 11.38 4.40
CA MET A 356 -47.93 11.96 5.13
C MET A 356 -48.95 10.84 5.35
N GLN A 357 -49.16 10.49 6.61
CA GLN A 357 -50.23 9.59 6.99
C GLN A 357 -51.56 10.20 6.54
N GLN A 358 -52.19 9.58 5.56
CA GLN A 358 -53.55 9.94 5.19
C GLN A 358 -54.46 9.63 6.37
N PRO A 359 -55.23 10.63 6.88
CA PRO A 359 -56.18 10.35 7.94
C PRO A 359 -57.32 9.47 7.39
N GLY A 360 -57.44 8.24 7.84
CA GLY A 360 -58.71 7.50 7.67
C GLY A 360 -58.66 6.12 7.07
N LEU A 361 -57.49 5.44 6.90
CA LEU A 361 -57.47 4.04 6.56
C LEU A 361 -57.14 3.17 7.79
N PRO A 362 -57.87 2.07 8.04
CA PRO A 362 -57.58 1.17 9.17
C PRO A 362 -56.22 0.51 8.96
N TYR A 363 -55.45 0.48 10.05
CA TYR A 363 -54.09 -0.12 10.08
C TYR A 363 -54.07 -1.53 9.47
N PRO A 364 -53.23 -1.82 8.49
CA PRO A 364 -52.87 -3.16 8.18
C PRO A 364 -52.13 -3.79 9.38
N PRO A 365 -52.27 -5.12 9.63
CA PRO A 365 -51.59 -5.73 10.76
C PRO A 365 -50.10 -5.53 10.68
N GLN A 366 -49.52 -5.10 11.82
CA GLN A 366 -48.09 -4.84 11.95
C GLN A 366 -47.32 -6.11 11.58
N GLN A 367 -46.56 -6.04 10.50
CA GLN A 367 -45.51 -7.02 10.23
C GLN A 367 -44.43 -6.89 11.29
N PRO A 368 -43.80 -7.98 11.75
CA PRO A 368 -42.74 -7.92 12.74
C PRO A 368 -41.61 -7.02 12.22
N VAL A 369 -41.25 -6.07 13.08
CA VAL A 369 -40.18 -5.10 12.83
C VAL A 369 -38.92 -5.87 12.47
N ALA A 370 -38.53 -5.86 11.20
CA ALA A 370 -37.22 -6.30 10.80
C ALA A 370 -36.21 -5.39 11.53
N GLN A 371 -35.33 -6.01 12.29
CA GLN A 371 -34.24 -5.31 12.99
C GLN A 371 -33.52 -4.43 11.97
N GLN A 372 -33.44 -3.15 12.25
CA GLN A 372 -32.69 -2.20 11.44
C GLN A 372 -31.27 -2.73 11.24
N PRO A 373 -30.76 -2.76 10.00
CA PRO A 373 -29.36 -3.04 9.81
C PRO A 373 -28.53 -2.01 10.58
N PRO A 374 -27.42 -2.41 11.19
CA PRO A 374 -26.61 -1.51 11.99
C PRO A 374 -26.22 -0.28 11.17
N GLN A 375 -26.39 0.89 11.76
CA GLN A 375 -25.93 2.15 11.19
C GLN A 375 -24.43 2.02 10.92
N TYR A 376 -24.06 2.01 9.67
CA TYR A 376 -22.67 2.14 9.25
C TYR A 376 -22.26 3.60 9.52
N GLY A 377 -21.65 3.82 10.68
CA GLY A 377 -20.66 4.87 10.83
C GLY A 377 -19.56 4.69 9.77
N PRO A 378 -18.69 5.69 9.53
CA PRO A 378 -17.56 5.52 8.64
C PRO A 378 -16.88 4.20 9.01
N PRO A 379 -16.55 3.32 8.06
CA PRO A 379 -16.14 1.97 8.34
C PRO A 379 -15.06 2.00 9.41
N ASN A 380 -15.32 1.37 10.56
CA ASN A 380 -14.30 1.07 11.54
C ASN A 380 -13.27 0.23 10.80
N MET A 381 -12.21 0.90 10.36
CA MET A 381 -11.10 0.24 9.70
C MET A 381 -10.53 -0.76 10.68
N ALA A 382 -10.62 -2.03 10.34
CA ALA A 382 -9.83 -3.05 11.00
C ALA A 382 -8.37 -2.56 10.99
N PRO A 383 -7.62 -2.69 12.11
CA PRO A 383 -6.22 -2.31 12.12
C PRO A 383 -5.49 -3.10 11.03
N TYR A 384 -4.86 -2.38 10.09
CA TYR A 384 -3.97 -2.98 9.11
C TYR A 384 -2.91 -3.82 9.83
N PRO A 385 -2.52 -4.99 9.31
CA PRO A 385 -1.42 -5.75 9.87
C PRO A 385 -0.18 -4.85 9.90
N GLN A 386 0.38 -4.68 11.08
CA GLN A 386 1.59 -3.91 11.34
C GLN A 386 2.75 -4.52 10.54
N PRO A 387 3.58 -3.75 9.86
CA PRO A 387 4.82 -4.26 9.28
C PRO A 387 5.72 -4.74 10.42
N GLY A 388 5.93 -6.04 10.53
CA GLY A 388 6.84 -6.62 11.53
C GLY A 388 6.28 -7.73 12.41
N GLN A 389 5.02 -8.11 12.29
CA GLN A 389 4.56 -9.34 12.95
C GLN A 389 4.91 -10.56 12.07
N PRO A 390 5.59 -11.59 12.63
CA PRO A 390 5.80 -12.84 11.92
C PRO A 390 4.45 -13.49 11.63
N PRO A 391 4.32 -14.24 10.52
CA PRO A 391 3.08 -14.96 10.20
C PRO A 391 2.73 -15.89 11.36
N LEU A 392 1.47 -15.84 11.80
CA LEU A 392 0.92 -16.78 12.76
C LEU A 392 1.15 -18.20 12.23
N THR A 393 1.94 -18.95 12.95
CA THR A 393 2.26 -20.35 12.68
C THR A 393 0.95 -21.14 12.64
N THR A 394 0.71 -21.80 11.51
CA THR A 394 -0.37 -22.77 11.32
C THR A 394 -0.08 -23.99 12.24
N GLN A 395 -0.50 -23.93 13.48
CA GLN A 395 -0.61 -25.11 14.33
C GLN A 395 -2.00 -25.14 14.94
N GLN A 396 -2.65 -26.26 14.70
CA GLN A 396 -3.92 -26.77 15.21
C GLN A 396 -5.12 -26.67 14.26
N ILE A 397 -5.03 -27.43 13.17
CA ILE A 397 -6.19 -28.17 12.69
C ILE A 397 -5.90 -29.64 12.98
N MET A 398 -6.47 -30.15 14.06
CA MET A 398 -6.53 -31.60 14.28
C MET A 398 -7.39 -32.26 13.21
N PRO A 399 -6.95 -33.36 12.59
CA PRO A 399 -7.81 -34.11 11.69
C PRO A 399 -8.86 -34.86 12.52
N ALA A 400 -10.13 -34.69 12.11
CA ALA A 400 -11.23 -35.48 12.59
C ALA A 400 -10.98 -36.97 12.30
N SER A 401 -11.23 -37.78 13.32
CA SER A 401 -11.12 -39.24 13.35
C SER A 401 -11.79 -39.93 12.16
N HIS A 402 -11.02 -40.78 11.48
CA HIS A 402 -11.51 -41.80 10.57
C HIS A 402 -12.43 -42.79 11.31
N SER A 403 -13.72 -42.83 10.95
CA SER A 403 -14.57 -43.98 11.22
C SER A 403 -14.26 -45.09 10.20
N GLN A 404 -13.85 -46.23 10.73
CA GLN A 404 -13.55 -47.45 10.02
C GLN A 404 -14.80 -47.97 9.28
N MET A 405 -14.69 -48.24 7.98
CA MET A 405 -15.61 -49.11 7.23
C MET A 405 -15.21 -50.59 7.47
N PRO A 406 -16.20 -51.47 7.66
CA PRO A 406 -15.95 -52.92 7.69
C PRO A 406 -15.68 -53.50 6.29
N PRO A 407 -14.95 -54.66 6.17
CA PRO A 407 -14.61 -55.27 4.89
C PRO A 407 -15.79 -56.01 4.23
N PRO A 408 -15.82 -56.08 2.90
CA PRO A 408 -16.83 -56.84 2.17
C PRO A 408 -16.62 -58.33 2.29
N GLN A 409 -17.76 -59.06 2.41
CA GLN A 409 -17.85 -60.52 2.21
C GLN A 409 -17.81 -60.86 0.74
#